data_244d3f0a9b441d5659dcb912e9f1df3b
#
_entry.id   244d3f0a9b441d5659dcb912e9f1df3b
#
_cell.length_a   1.000
_cell.length_b   1.000
_cell.length_c   1.000
_cell.angle_alpha   90.00
_cell.angle_beta   90.00
_cell.angle_gamma   90.00
#
_symmetry.space_group_name_H-M   'P 1'
#
loop_
_entity.id
_entity.type
_entity.pdbx_description
1 polymer ?
#
loop_
_entity_poly.entity_id
_entity_poly.type
_entity_poly.pdbx_seq_one_letter_code
_entity_poly.pdbx_strand_id
1 'polypeptide(L)'
;EDISLVAGLSSSGDDKLGWDVSVRTGESSIDYTLANTINPSMGPDSPTVFSPGSLTNTETQLQLDLTYALSDTVTVLGGLSYLDEEYDIGQGEPDSYVKGEYSFSDPWDLCNVDMTPTDAGQAAMDAGTGLDCASEDDPVYTRAPFGSNGFPGYPAEFSGVYSRNSFATYGEVNADVTDNLFVQAALRYEDYEDFGSETIYKIAGNLKVSDNLSLRASVNTGFRAPTPGQQGTINISTRLPNGVPVARGLFPASSAVARSLGAEDLKPETSFGFSAGITGTVGMADFTIDYYSIDVDDYFNAVSPLPVSEDGSEEAMANYNAIAAAADQATADAVQEVNYFQNGYDVSVSGIDAVITTSIDSDMGSTDLTLTAGFNEFEFNGPATGLNAENTYDAVNFNPNTRLILQANHRMDNIAINARGSYWGEASNRRTSSEDSPIQDFGSVFMADLSVSYIGDSYTITAGGMNIFDEYPDKDGISDYCCGRIYPSASTISWQGGRWYLKAEYLF
;
A
#
# COMPACT_ATOMS: atom_id res chain seq x y z
N GLU A 1 0.53 7.75 17.60
CA GLU A 1 -0.12 7.09 18.74
C GLU A 1 -1.30 6.28 18.23
N ASP A 2 -1.51 5.06 18.80
CA ASP A 2 -2.63 4.20 18.42
C ASP A 2 -3.37 3.80 19.71
N ILE A 3 -4.66 4.11 19.76
CA ILE A 3 -5.52 3.74 20.88
C ILE A 3 -6.77 3.06 20.34
N SER A 4 -7.18 1.95 20.93
CA SER A 4 -8.45 1.31 20.59
C SER A 4 -9.16 0.77 21.83
N LEU A 5 -10.49 0.81 21.79
CA LEU A 5 -11.36 0.26 22.80
C LEU A 5 -12.44 -0.59 22.12
N VAL A 6 -12.66 -1.79 22.66
CA VAL A 6 -13.77 -2.66 22.26
C VAL A 6 -14.54 -3.04 23.51
N ALA A 7 -15.85 -2.88 23.47
CA ALA A 7 -16.76 -3.32 24.52
C ALA A 7 -17.97 -4.01 23.89
N GLY A 8 -18.40 -5.12 24.46
CA GLY A 8 -19.53 -5.87 23.93
C GLY A 8 -20.20 -6.74 24.97
N LEU A 9 -21.41 -7.17 24.64
CA LEU A 9 -22.20 -8.13 25.38
C LEU A 9 -22.67 -9.20 24.40
N SER A 10 -22.50 -10.44 24.76
CA SER A 10 -22.97 -11.56 23.96
C SER A 10 -23.73 -12.58 24.79
N SER A 11 -24.65 -13.29 24.16
CA SER A 11 -25.31 -14.46 24.71
C SER A 11 -24.84 -15.69 23.96
N SER A 12 -24.24 -16.62 24.68
CA SER A 12 -23.85 -17.94 24.15
C SER A 12 -24.68 -19.05 24.79
N GLY A 13 -25.92 -18.74 25.22
CA GLY A 13 -26.77 -19.66 25.95
C GLY A 13 -27.14 -20.94 25.19
N ASP A 14 -27.61 -21.94 25.90
CA ASP A 14 -28.19 -23.20 25.33
C ASP A 14 -29.47 -22.96 24.53
N ASP A 15 -29.84 -21.72 24.31
CA ASP A 15 -30.99 -21.29 23.52
C ASP A 15 -30.64 -21.28 22.02
N LYS A 16 -31.67 -21.51 21.19
CA LYS A 16 -31.55 -21.47 19.72
C LYS A 16 -31.10 -20.11 19.16
N LEU A 17 -31.18 -19.06 19.97
CA LEU A 17 -30.84 -17.68 19.61
C LEU A 17 -29.56 -17.25 20.33
N GLY A 18 -28.50 -17.01 19.55
CA GLY A 18 -27.31 -16.30 19.95
C GLY A 18 -27.38 -14.83 19.51
N TRP A 19 -26.81 -13.94 20.27
CA TRP A 19 -26.65 -12.54 19.88
C TRP A 19 -25.35 -11.95 20.43
N ASP A 20 -24.82 -10.97 19.69
CA ASP A 20 -23.69 -10.14 20.09
C ASP A 20 -23.99 -8.68 19.77
N VAL A 21 -23.74 -7.81 20.71
CA VAL A 21 -23.79 -6.35 20.52
C VAL A 21 -22.45 -5.80 20.96
N SER A 22 -21.78 -5.09 20.06
CA SER A 22 -20.48 -4.53 20.33
C SER A 22 -20.33 -3.10 19.83
N VAL A 23 -19.46 -2.34 20.49
CA VAL A 23 -18.95 -1.06 20.07
C VAL A 23 -17.43 -1.14 20.02
N ARG A 24 -16.89 -0.66 18.93
CA ARG A 24 -15.45 -0.49 18.74
C ARG A 24 -15.18 0.98 18.41
N THR A 25 -14.20 1.59 19.07
CA THR A 25 -13.66 2.89 18.68
C THR A 25 -12.13 2.81 18.65
N GLY A 26 -11.52 3.49 17.71
CA GLY A 26 -10.07 3.53 17.56
C GLY A 26 -9.62 4.85 16.97
N GLU A 27 -8.45 5.30 17.40
CA GLU A 27 -7.77 6.46 16.91
C GLU A 27 -6.32 6.09 16.60
N SER A 28 -5.85 6.48 15.42
CA SER A 28 -4.44 6.40 15.01
C SER A 28 -3.97 7.78 14.61
N SER A 29 -2.97 8.32 15.32
CA SER A 29 -2.46 9.66 15.06
C SER A 29 -0.95 9.68 14.85
N ILE A 30 -0.51 10.52 13.92
CA ILE A 30 0.89 10.78 13.61
C ILE A 30 1.13 12.28 13.61
N ASP A 31 1.98 12.75 14.54
CA ASP A 31 2.49 14.11 14.56
C ASP A 31 3.88 14.14 13.93
N TYR A 32 4.10 15.01 12.95
CA TYR A 32 5.37 15.11 12.25
C TYR A 32 6.25 16.19 12.86
N THR A 33 7.52 15.86 13.02
CA THR A 33 8.60 16.83 13.36
C THR A 33 9.79 16.53 12.49
N LEU A 34 10.28 17.53 11.77
CA LEU A 34 11.49 17.48 10.99
C LEU A 34 12.56 18.32 11.67
N ALA A 35 13.79 17.79 11.73
CA ALA A 35 14.93 18.49 12.28
C ALA A 35 16.15 18.33 11.35
N ASN A 36 17.08 19.28 11.43
CA ASN A 36 18.30 19.32 10.60
C ASN A 36 17.98 19.40 9.09
N THR A 37 16.96 20.13 8.73
CA THR A 37 16.55 20.40 7.36
C THR A 37 16.28 21.90 7.19
N ILE A 38 15.96 22.31 5.98
CA ILE A 38 15.64 23.73 5.66
C ILE A 38 14.43 23.78 4.71
N ASN A 39 13.79 24.94 4.63
CA ASN A 39 12.98 25.34 3.49
C ASN A 39 13.90 26.09 2.51
N PRO A 40 14.33 25.48 1.40
CA PRO A 40 15.34 26.10 0.52
C PRO A 40 14.91 27.45 -0.04
N SER A 41 13.60 27.66 -0.24
CA SER A 41 13.06 28.90 -0.78
C SER A 41 13.16 30.09 0.18
N MET A 42 13.38 29.85 1.47
CA MET A 42 13.59 30.90 2.47
C MET A 42 15.09 31.32 2.57
N GLY A 43 15.97 30.55 1.94
CA GLY A 43 17.41 30.83 1.97
C GLY A 43 17.98 30.86 3.39
N PRO A 44 18.78 31.90 3.74
CA PRO A 44 19.43 32.01 5.06
C PRO A 44 18.45 32.17 6.24
N ASP A 45 17.24 32.60 5.99
CA ASP A 45 16.23 32.85 7.02
C ASP A 45 15.40 31.60 7.35
N SER A 46 15.70 30.47 6.71
CA SER A 46 15.01 29.21 6.96
C SER A 46 15.27 28.67 8.37
N PRO A 47 14.22 28.29 9.11
CA PRO A 47 14.37 27.44 10.28
C PRO A 47 15.05 26.10 9.92
N THR A 48 15.54 25.40 10.95
CA THR A 48 16.15 24.07 10.79
C THR A 48 15.36 22.96 11.48
N VAL A 49 14.23 23.31 12.11
CA VAL A 49 13.26 22.41 12.73
C VAL A 49 11.88 22.86 12.32
N PHE A 50 11.04 21.93 11.93
CA PHE A 50 9.68 22.18 11.44
C PHE A 50 8.67 21.23 12.07
N SER A 51 7.43 21.68 12.18
CA SER A 51 6.22 20.93 12.51
C SER A 51 5.29 20.88 11.29
N PRO A 52 5.47 19.93 10.37
CA PRO A 52 4.70 19.89 9.11
C PRO A 52 3.22 19.63 9.25
N GLY A 53 2.76 19.25 10.45
CA GLY A 53 1.36 18.94 10.75
C GLY A 53 1.16 17.54 11.26
N SER A 54 -0.09 17.10 11.27
CA SER A 54 -0.49 15.79 11.79
C SER A 54 -1.50 15.10 10.88
N LEU A 55 -1.62 13.79 11.04
CA LEU A 55 -2.68 12.98 10.44
C LEU A 55 -3.33 12.17 11.54
N THR A 56 -4.66 12.24 11.64
CA THR A 56 -5.42 11.44 12.62
C THR A 56 -6.54 10.72 11.90
N ASN A 57 -6.63 9.41 12.10
CA ASN A 57 -7.74 8.57 11.63
C ASN A 57 -8.52 8.09 12.84
N THR A 58 -9.82 8.35 12.86
CA THR A 58 -10.73 7.89 13.92
C THR A 58 -11.84 7.05 13.32
N GLU A 59 -12.13 5.91 13.93
CA GLU A 59 -13.23 5.05 13.56
C GLU A 59 -14.08 4.70 14.76
N THR A 60 -15.40 4.72 14.60
CA THR A 60 -16.35 4.21 15.58
C THR A 60 -17.36 3.30 14.91
N GLN A 61 -17.45 2.04 15.36
CA GLN A 61 -18.37 1.04 14.84
C GLN A 61 -19.32 0.53 15.92
N LEU A 62 -20.59 0.45 15.57
CA LEU A 62 -21.63 -0.28 16.30
C LEU A 62 -22.00 -1.52 15.52
N GLN A 63 -22.04 -2.68 16.19
CA GLN A 63 -22.35 -3.97 15.56
C GLN A 63 -23.40 -4.72 16.37
N LEU A 64 -24.38 -5.30 15.66
CA LEU A 64 -25.33 -6.27 16.19
C LEU A 64 -25.30 -7.50 15.30
N ASP A 65 -25.01 -8.65 15.89
CA ASP A 65 -25.05 -9.95 15.22
C ASP A 65 -26.05 -10.87 15.90
N LEU A 66 -26.82 -11.58 15.10
CA LEU A 66 -27.83 -12.54 15.52
C LEU A 66 -27.52 -13.89 14.87
N THR A 67 -27.58 -14.96 15.63
CA THR A 67 -27.46 -16.34 15.15
C THR A 67 -28.66 -17.11 15.63
N TYR A 68 -29.34 -17.80 14.75
CA TYR A 68 -30.51 -18.60 15.08
C TYR A 68 -30.41 -20.02 14.48
N ALA A 69 -30.39 -21.03 15.36
CA ALA A 69 -30.47 -22.43 14.97
C ALA A 69 -31.92 -22.78 14.58
N LEU A 70 -32.19 -22.72 13.28
CA LEU A 70 -33.54 -23.02 12.75
C LEU A 70 -33.87 -24.51 12.91
N SER A 71 -32.87 -25.39 12.71
CA SER A 71 -32.90 -26.83 12.97
C SER A 71 -31.50 -27.33 13.34
N ASP A 72 -31.34 -28.62 13.57
CA ASP A 72 -30.03 -29.24 13.84
C ASP A 72 -29.07 -29.15 12.63
N THR A 73 -29.59 -28.89 11.44
CA THR A 73 -28.84 -28.84 10.18
C THR A 73 -28.84 -27.46 9.52
N VAL A 74 -29.63 -26.48 10.03
CA VAL A 74 -29.72 -25.15 9.42
C VAL A 74 -29.58 -24.07 10.48
N THR A 75 -28.59 -23.19 10.26
CA THR A 75 -28.37 -21.98 11.04
C THR A 75 -28.53 -20.74 10.16
N VAL A 76 -29.25 -19.75 10.67
CA VAL A 76 -29.43 -18.44 10.01
C VAL A 76 -28.70 -17.39 10.85
N LEU A 77 -27.95 -16.52 10.17
CA LEU A 77 -27.25 -15.39 10.76
C LEU A 77 -27.77 -14.11 10.13
N GLY A 78 -27.72 -13.02 10.89
CA GLY A 78 -28.04 -11.69 10.37
C GLY A 78 -27.48 -10.63 11.27
N GLY A 79 -27.24 -9.45 10.73
CA GLY A 79 -26.67 -8.37 11.52
C GLY A 79 -26.89 -6.99 10.93
N LEU A 80 -26.60 -6.02 11.79
CA LEU A 80 -26.63 -4.59 11.47
C LEU A 80 -25.29 -4.00 11.89
N SER A 81 -24.76 -3.10 11.09
CA SER A 81 -23.53 -2.36 11.40
C SER A 81 -23.72 -0.89 11.06
N TYR A 82 -23.23 -0.02 11.92
CA TYR A 82 -23.05 1.41 11.65
C TYR A 82 -21.59 1.74 11.87
N LEU A 83 -20.96 2.40 10.90
CA LEU A 83 -19.58 2.83 10.92
C LEU A 83 -19.52 4.33 10.70
N ASP A 84 -18.77 5.02 11.54
CA ASP A 84 -18.40 6.43 11.42
C ASP A 84 -16.89 6.50 11.28
N GLU A 85 -16.42 7.14 10.20
CA GLU A 85 -15.00 7.27 9.85
C GLU A 85 -14.64 8.75 9.71
N GLU A 86 -13.53 9.15 10.31
CA GLU A 86 -13.01 10.49 10.26
C GLU A 86 -11.50 10.48 9.98
N TYR A 87 -11.07 11.32 9.06
CA TYR A 87 -9.67 11.55 8.75
C TYR A 87 -9.37 13.05 8.84
N ASP A 88 -8.55 13.43 9.82
CA ASP A 88 -8.15 14.80 10.08
C ASP A 88 -6.72 15.06 9.59
N ILE A 89 -6.56 16.07 8.76
CA ILE A 89 -5.29 16.60 8.32
C ILE A 89 -5.02 17.88 9.11
N GLY A 90 -4.18 17.78 10.14
CA GLY A 90 -3.76 18.89 10.97
C GLY A 90 -2.77 19.79 10.23
N GLN A 91 -3.06 21.10 10.20
CA GLN A 91 -2.23 22.10 9.53
C GLN A 91 -0.80 22.14 10.07
N GLY A 92 0.18 22.23 9.17
CA GLY A 92 1.58 22.51 9.49
C GLY A 92 1.82 23.98 9.88
N GLU A 93 2.99 24.24 10.49
CA GLU A 93 3.44 25.63 10.67
C GLU A 93 3.76 26.28 9.32
N PRO A 94 3.53 27.59 9.14
CA PRO A 94 3.71 28.25 7.84
C PRO A 94 5.07 28.04 7.20
N ASP A 95 6.15 28.15 7.96
CA ASP A 95 7.52 28.02 7.43
C ASP A 95 7.79 26.63 6.81
N SER A 96 6.97 25.62 7.17
CA SER A 96 7.09 24.26 6.62
C SER A 96 6.50 24.11 5.20
N TYR A 97 5.67 25.07 4.72
CA TYR A 97 5.02 24.97 3.40
C TYR A 97 5.01 26.26 2.57
N VAL A 98 5.30 27.42 3.16
CA VAL A 98 5.26 28.70 2.41
C VAL A 98 6.38 28.79 1.39
N LYS A 99 6.12 29.58 0.33
CA LYS A 99 7.08 30.00 -0.68
C LYS A 99 7.89 31.19 -0.15
N GLY A 100 9.21 31.03 -0.06
CA GLY A 100 10.13 32.12 0.21
C GLY A 100 10.58 32.84 -1.06
N GLU A 101 11.38 33.87 -0.89
CA GLU A 101 11.87 34.73 -1.99
C GLU A 101 12.63 33.96 -3.06
N TYR A 102 13.37 32.90 -2.68
CA TYR A 102 14.18 32.10 -3.60
C TYR A 102 13.36 31.06 -4.40
N SER A 103 12.04 30.98 -4.20
CA SER A 103 11.17 30.16 -5.06
C SER A 103 10.83 30.83 -6.40
N PHE A 104 11.20 32.07 -6.56
CA PHE A 104 11.00 32.84 -7.79
C PHE A 104 12.30 32.93 -8.60
N SER A 105 12.17 33.08 -9.90
CA SER A 105 13.29 33.33 -10.80
C SER A 105 13.87 34.71 -10.48
N ASP A 106 15.18 34.82 -10.48
CA ASP A 106 15.93 36.07 -10.19
C ASP A 106 15.42 36.85 -8.94
N PRO A 107 15.53 36.26 -7.75
CA PRO A 107 15.02 36.85 -6.51
C PRO A 107 15.76 38.16 -6.11
N TRP A 108 16.82 38.48 -6.83
CA TRP A 108 17.65 39.68 -6.58
C TRP A 108 17.41 40.82 -7.60
N ASP A 109 16.47 40.66 -8.53
CA ASP A 109 16.22 41.62 -9.62
C ASP A 109 17.48 42.00 -10.41
N LEU A 110 18.35 41.02 -10.72
CA LEU A 110 19.59 41.25 -11.45
C LEU A 110 19.38 41.33 -12.97
N CYS A 111 18.31 40.74 -13.48
CA CYS A 111 18.03 40.66 -14.91
C CYS A 111 16.64 41.23 -15.23
N ASN A 112 16.53 41.95 -16.31
CA ASN A 112 15.25 42.43 -16.87
C ASN A 112 14.51 41.29 -17.57
N VAL A 113 13.22 41.43 -17.81
CA VAL A 113 12.39 40.50 -18.56
C VAL A 113 12.90 40.24 -19.99
N ASP A 114 13.61 41.19 -20.57
CA ASP A 114 14.24 41.09 -21.88
C ASP A 114 15.65 40.44 -21.84
N MET A 115 15.99 39.82 -20.71
CA MET A 115 17.26 39.14 -20.49
C MET A 115 18.49 40.05 -20.58
N THR A 116 18.32 41.33 -20.32
CA THR A 116 19.41 42.30 -20.16
C THR A 116 19.67 42.56 -18.66
N PRO A 117 20.92 42.87 -18.26
CA PRO A 117 21.20 43.15 -16.86
C PRO A 117 20.52 44.48 -16.41
N THR A 118 20.01 44.47 -15.18
CA THR A 118 19.66 45.69 -14.44
C THR A 118 20.92 46.44 -14.02
N ASP A 119 20.81 47.62 -13.38
CA ASP A 119 21.96 48.30 -12.80
C ASP A 119 22.64 47.43 -11.74
N ALA A 120 21.86 46.67 -10.95
CA ALA A 120 22.38 45.71 -9.96
C ALA A 120 23.04 44.53 -10.64
N GLY A 121 22.45 44.00 -11.72
CA GLY A 121 23.01 42.93 -12.53
C GLY A 121 24.33 43.35 -13.19
N GLN A 122 24.40 44.53 -13.76
CA GLN A 122 25.65 45.04 -14.33
C GLN A 122 26.76 45.17 -13.25
N ALA A 123 26.41 45.66 -12.06
CA ALA A 123 27.35 45.73 -10.95
C ALA A 123 27.82 44.34 -10.50
N ALA A 124 26.96 43.34 -10.50
CA ALA A 124 27.31 41.95 -10.20
C ALA A 124 28.26 41.36 -11.27
N MET A 125 28.00 41.61 -12.55
CA MET A 125 28.87 41.23 -13.67
C MET A 125 30.25 41.88 -13.56
N ASP A 126 30.29 43.16 -13.28
CA ASP A 126 31.53 43.93 -13.11
C ASP A 126 32.34 43.46 -11.88
N ALA A 127 31.66 42.92 -10.85
CA ALA A 127 32.28 42.26 -9.69
C ALA A 127 32.78 40.83 -10.01
N GLY A 128 32.53 40.30 -11.17
CA GLY A 128 33.02 39.02 -11.64
C GLY A 128 32.27 37.82 -11.06
N THR A 129 30.98 37.95 -10.79
CA THR A 129 30.13 36.85 -10.28
C THR A 129 29.89 35.72 -11.30
N GLY A 130 30.10 36.02 -12.59
CA GLY A 130 29.81 35.07 -13.68
C GLY A 130 28.34 35.15 -14.16
N LEU A 131 27.55 36.11 -13.66
CA LEU A 131 26.15 36.32 -14.10
C LEU A 131 26.10 36.52 -15.62
N ASP A 132 25.22 35.81 -16.30
CA ASP A 132 24.87 35.98 -17.70
C ASP A 132 23.36 36.03 -17.91
N CYS A 133 22.78 37.22 -17.81
CA CYS A 133 21.34 37.41 -17.99
C CYS A 133 20.82 36.93 -19.39
N ALA A 134 21.69 36.81 -20.38
CA ALA A 134 21.29 36.35 -21.71
C ALA A 134 21.19 34.82 -21.82
N SER A 135 21.66 34.07 -20.84
CA SER A 135 21.58 32.61 -20.77
C SER A 135 20.43 32.16 -19.89
N GLU A 136 19.46 31.46 -20.47
CA GLU A 136 18.37 30.82 -19.70
C GLU A 136 18.87 29.76 -18.71
N ASP A 137 20.06 29.21 -18.94
CA ASP A 137 20.72 28.25 -18.07
C ASP A 137 21.52 28.91 -16.92
N ASP A 138 21.51 30.23 -16.80
CA ASP A 138 22.20 30.91 -15.69
C ASP A 138 21.57 30.56 -14.36
N PRO A 139 22.37 30.26 -13.31
CA PRO A 139 21.87 29.95 -11.98
C PRO A 139 20.93 31.00 -11.37
N VAL A 140 20.94 32.24 -11.83
CA VAL A 140 20.05 33.33 -11.38
C VAL A 140 18.58 32.97 -11.63
N TYR A 141 18.30 32.22 -12.70
CA TYR A 141 16.94 31.79 -13.04
C TYR A 141 16.49 30.50 -12.34
N THR A 142 17.41 29.86 -11.58
CA THR A 142 17.09 28.63 -10.86
C THR A 142 16.17 28.95 -9.68
N ARG A 143 14.99 28.31 -9.64
CA ARG A 143 14.03 28.43 -8.55
C ARG A 143 14.33 27.36 -7.47
N ALA A 144 14.40 27.77 -6.22
CA ALA A 144 14.55 26.84 -5.11
C ALA A 144 13.21 26.16 -4.80
N PRO A 145 13.16 24.85 -4.54
CA PRO A 145 11.94 24.19 -4.07
C PRO A 145 11.50 24.79 -2.74
N PHE A 146 10.18 24.95 -2.55
CA PHE A 146 9.63 25.50 -1.32
C PHE A 146 9.11 24.41 -0.38
N GLY A 147 8.86 24.78 0.87
CA GLY A 147 8.50 23.90 1.96
C GLY A 147 9.71 23.22 2.60
N SER A 148 9.53 22.65 3.78
CA SER A 148 10.59 21.92 4.49
C SER A 148 11.08 20.74 3.65
N ASN A 149 12.39 20.70 3.39
CA ASN A 149 12.99 19.71 2.51
C ASN A 149 12.80 18.29 3.05
N GLY A 150 12.28 17.41 2.20
CA GLY A 150 11.97 16.02 2.51
C GLY A 150 10.49 15.78 2.85
N PHE A 151 9.84 16.68 3.57
CA PHE A 151 8.41 16.59 3.89
C PHE A 151 7.83 18.00 4.12
N PRO A 152 7.34 18.69 3.08
CA PRO A 152 6.62 19.95 3.20
C PRO A 152 5.36 19.79 4.05
N GLY A 153 5.05 20.83 4.85
CA GLY A 153 3.89 20.82 5.72
C GLY A 153 2.57 20.93 4.98
N TYR A 154 1.49 20.55 5.67
CA TYR A 154 0.12 20.67 5.16
C TYR A 154 -0.35 22.12 5.22
N PRO A 155 -0.67 22.75 4.08
CA PRO A 155 -1.20 24.13 4.07
C PRO A 155 -2.64 24.17 4.60
N ALA A 156 -3.03 25.33 5.13
CA ALA A 156 -4.36 25.53 5.72
C ALA A 156 -5.52 25.21 4.76
N GLU A 157 -5.35 25.48 3.48
CA GLU A 157 -6.36 25.26 2.43
C GLU A 157 -6.68 23.77 2.18
N PHE A 158 -5.77 22.88 2.55
CA PHE A 158 -5.92 21.43 2.40
C PHE A 158 -5.99 20.68 3.74
N SER A 159 -5.90 21.43 4.85
CA SER A 159 -6.07 20.87 6.19
C SER A 159 -7.55 20.86 6.56
N GLY A 160 -7.97 19.89 7.32
CA GLY A 160 -9.36 19.75 7.74
C GLY A 160 -9.79 18.31 7.94
N VAL A 161 -11.07 18.16 8.26
CA VAL A 161 -11.67 16.87 8.59
C VAL A 161 -12.46 16.35 7.40
N TYR A 162 -12.15 15.13 7.00
CA TYR A 162 -12.88 14.35 6.00
C TYR A 162 -13.59 13.21 6.71
N SER A 163 -14.90 13.20 6.73
CA SER A 163 -15.67 12.20 7.46
C SER A 163 -16.75 11.61 6.57
N ARG A 164 -17.16 10.39 6.90
CA ARG A 164 -18.34 9.73 6.35
C ARG A 164 -18.91 8.74 7.33
N ASN A 165 -20.14 8.38 7.13
CA ASN A 165 -20.75 7.27 7.82
C ASN A 165 -21.30 6.23 6.81
N SER A 166 -21.40 4.99 7.28
CA SER A 166 -22.07 3.93 6.54
C SER A 166 -22.95 3.10 7.44
N PHE A 167 -24.00 2.54 6.83
CA PHE A 167 -24.90 1.58 7.46
C PHE A 167 -24.90 0.29 6.65
N ALA A 168 -24.77 -0.85 7.33
CA ALA A 168 -24.84 -2.14 6.68
C ALA A 168 -25.82 -3.09 7.35
N THR A 169 -26.41 -3.96 6.53
CA THR A 169 -27.19 -5.10 6.99
C THR A 169 -26.81 -6.35 6.21
N TYR A 170 -26.85 -7.50 6.86
CA TYR A 170 -26.55 -8.75 6.20
C TYR A 170 -27.45 -9.90 6.68
N GLY A 171 -27.59 -10.90 5.85
CA GLY A 171 -28.21 -12.17 6.19
C GLY A 171 -27.42 -13.33 5.59
N GLU A 172 -27.32 -14.42 6.33
CA GLU A 172 -26.60 -15.62 5.94
C GLU A 172 -27.35 -16.87 6.35
N VAL A 173 -27.30 -17.91 5.53
CA VAL A 173 -27.82 -19.25 5.81
C VAL A 173 -26.70 -20.25 5.65
N ASN A 174 -26.50 -21.07 6.68
CA ASN A 174 -25.60 -22.21 6.70
C ASN A 174 -26.42 -23.47 6.84
N ALA A 175 -26.26 -24.42 5.92
CA ALA A 175 -27.06 -25.64 5.88
C ALA A 175 -26.23 -26.90 5.60
N ASP A 176 -26.36 -27.88 6.45
CA ASP A 176 -26.00 -29.27 6.14
C ASP A 176 -27.14 -29.90 5.34
N VAL A 177 -27.07 -29.76 4.00
CA VAL A 177 -28.11 -30.22 3.06
C VAL A 177 -28.23 -31.73 3.08
N THR A 178 -27.10 -32.41 3.26
CA THR A 178 -26.97 -33.84 3.52
C THR A 178 -25.80 -34.07 4.48
N ASP A 179 -25.63 -35.31 4.98
CA ASP A 179 -24.49 -35.67 5.81
C ASP A 179 -23.12 -35.37 5.17
N ASN A 180 -23.09 -35.17 3.85
CA ASN A 180 -21.87 -34.95 3.08
C ASN A 180 -21.80 -33.60 2.37
N LEU A 181 -22.87 -32.80 2.38
CA LEU A 181 -22.94 -31.53 1.67
C LEU A 181 -23.32 -30.39 2.60
N PHE A 182 -22.36 -29.49 2.86
CA PHE A 182 -22.59 -28.20 3.49
C PHE A 182 -22.71 -27.12 2.43
N VAL A 183 -23.64 -26.17 2.61
CA VAL A 183 -23.85 -25.00 1.74
C VAL A 183 -24.01 -23.75 2.61
N GLN A 184 -23.38 -22.67 2.17
CA GLN A 184 -23.48 -21.34 2.74
C GLN A 184 -23.97 -20.37 1.67
N ALA A 185 -24.93 -19.50 2.02
CA ALA A 185 -25.36 -18.38 1.18
C ALA A 185 -25.49 -17.13 2.04
N ALA A 186 -24.89 -16.02 1.59
CA ALA A 186 -24.90 -14.75 2.29
C ALA A 186 -25.22 -13.60 1.33
N LEU A 187 -25.90 -12.59 1.84
CA LEU A 187 -26.19 -11.32 1.18
C LEU A 187 -25.90 -10.19 2.16
N ARG A 188 -25.20 -9.15 1.71
CA ARG A 188 -24.94 -7.93 2.48
C ARG A 188 -25.29 -6.71 1.63
N TYR A 189 -26.01 -5.80 2.23
CA TYR A 189 -26.28 -4.47 1.71
C TYR A 189 -25.56 -3.44 2.59
N GLU A 190 -24.89 -2.48 1.98
CA GLU A 190 -24.20 -1.40 2.66
C GLU A 190 -24.46 -0.08 1.95
N ASP A 191 -24.76 0.97 2.69
CA ASP A 191 -25.08 2.31 2.20
C ASP A 191 -24.11 3.31 2.82
N TYR A 192 -23.37 4.00 1.96
CA TYR A 192 -22.39 5.02 2.29
C TYR A 192 -22.96 6.41 2.00
N GLU A 193 -22.69 7.36 2.89
CA GLU A 193 -23.15 8.74 2.73
C GLU A 193 -22.67 9.40 1.42
N ASP A 194 -21.44 9.06 0.99
CA ASP A 194 -20.73 9.71 -0.14
C ASP A 194 -20.83 8.94 -1.47
N PHE A 195 -20.98 7.60 -1.46
CA PHE A 195 -20.95 6.77 -2.68
C PHE A 195 -22.29 6.12 -3.01
N GLY A 196 -23.28 6.17 -2.10
CA GLY A 196 -24.49 5.40 -2.21
C GLY A 196 -24.33 3.95 -1.76
N SER A 197 -25.09 3.03 -2.33
CA SER A 197 -25.22 1.68 -1.78
C SER A 197 -24.63 0.60 -2.67
N GLU A 198 -24.04 -0.41 -2.00
CA GLU A 198 -23.52 -1.62 -2.63
C GLU A 198 -24.21 -2.86 -2.06
N THR A 199 -24.39 -3.85 -2.91
CA THR A 199 -24.96 -5.15 -2.53
C THR A 199 -24.03 -6.26 -2.98
N ILE A 200 -23.54 -7.04 -2.03
CA ILE A 200 -22.64 -8.16 -2.28
C ILE A 200 -23.27 -9.47 -1.83
N TYR A 201 -22.88 -10.56 -2.50
CA TYR A 201 -23.32 -11.91 -2.15
C TYR A 201 -22.18 -12.91 -2.14
N LYS A 202 -22.39 -14.01 -1.43
CA LYS A 202 -21.51 -15.18 -1.43
C LYS A 202 -22.36 -16.45 -1.46
N ILE A 203 -21.95 -17.41 -2.28
CA ILE A 203 -22.44 -18.79 -2.24
C ILE A 203 -21.23 -19.69 -2.18
N ALA A 204 -21.21 -20.59 -1.20
CA ALA A 204 -20.10 -21.53 -1.01
C ALA A 204 -20.64 -22.93 -0.67
N GLY A 205 -19.88 -23.95 -1.01
CA GLY A 205 -20.22 -25.33 -0.69
C GLY A 205 -18.99 -26.16 -0.39
N ASN A 206 -19.18 -27.16 0.46
CA ASN A 206 -18.21 -28.21 0.78
C ASN A 206 -18.88 -29.56 0.65
N LEU A 207 -18.34 -30.41 -0.24
CA LEU A 207 -18.81 -31.78 -0.48
C LEU A 207 -17.79 -32.79 0.00
N LYS A 208 -18.11 -33.54 1.04
CA LYS A 208 -17.34 -34.69 1.50
C LYS A 208 -17.56 -35.86 0.52
N VAL A 209 -16.58 -36.09 -0.35
CA VAL A 209 -16.64 -37.19 -1.37
C VAL A 209 -16.38 -38.54 -0.74
N SER A 210 -15.47 -38.57 0.25
CA SER A 210 -15.14 -39.75 1.06
C SER A 210 -14.65 -39.28 2.44
N ASP A 211 -14.33 -40.24 3.32
CA ASP A 211 -13.79 -39.89 4.65
C ASP A 211 -12.47 -39.12 4.58
N ASN A 212 -11.73 -39.26 3.49
CA ASN A 212 -10.42 -38.66 3.31
C ASN A 212 -10.35 -37.60 2.20
N LEU A 213 -11.49 -37.18 1.61
CA LEU A 213 -11.51 -36.25 0.49
C LEU A 213 -12.75 -35.37 0.50
N SER A 214 -12.54 -34.07 0.46
CA SER A 214 -13.59 -33.08 0.29
C SER A 214 -13.28 -32.14 -0.87
N LEU A 215 -14.33 -31.70 -1.54
CA LEU A 215 -14.31 -30.65 -2.58
C LEU A 215 -14.96 -29.40 -2.02
N ARG A 216 -14.39 -28.26 -2.30
CA ARG A 216 -14.97 -26.95 -1.95
C ARG A 216 -15.00 -26.02 -3.14
N ALA A 217 -16.04 -25.18 -3.20
CA ALA A 217 -16.12 -24.13 -4.19
C ALA A 217 -16.87 -22.92 -3.62
N SER A 218 -16.52 -21.73 -4.11
CA SER A 218 -17.28 -20.52 -3.79
C SER A 218 -17.32 -19.56 -4.96
N VAL A 219 -18.39 -18.76 -4.99
CA VAL A 219 -18.52 -17.55 -5.81
C VAL A 219 -18.95 -16.42 -4.91
N ASN A 220 -18.39 -15.24 -5.11
CA ASN A 220 -18.71 -14.06 -4.33
C ASN A 220 -18.50 -12.79 -5.14
N THR A 221 -19.23 -11.74 -4.77
CA THR A 221 -18.91 -10.37 -5.14
C THR A 221 -18.34 -9.64 -3.92
N GLY A 222 -17.57 -8.60 -4.17
CA GLY A 222 -17.01 -7.70 -3.16
C GLY A 222 -16.98 -6.27 -3.67
N PHE A 223 -16.72 -5.33 -2.79
CA PHE A 223 -16.41 -3.96 -3.14
C PHE A 223 -15.41 -3.35 -2.13
N ARG A 224 -14.77 -2.27 -2.55
CA ARG A 224 -13.92 -1.45 -1.67
C ARG A 224 -14.20 0.03 -1.94
N ALA A 225 -14.74 0.73 -0.97
CA ALA A 225 -14.95 2.16 -1.02
C ALA A 225 -13.63 2.91 -0.83
N PRO A 226 -13.34 4.00 -1.59
CA PRO A 226 -12.21 4.88 -1.31
C PRO A 226 -12.32 5.43 0.12
N THR A 227 -11.23 5.42 0.88
CA THR A 227 -11.24 5.92 2.26
C THR A 227 -11.35 7.44 2.33
N PRO A 228 -11.80 8.05 3.44
CA PRO A 228 -11.77 9.51 3.61
C PRO A 228 -10.37 10.09 3.39
N GLY A 229 -9.31 9.40 3.82
CA GLY A 229 -7.93 9.79 3.55
C GLY A 229 -7.57 9.81 2.06
N GLN A 230 -8.02 8.84 1.27
CA GLN A 230 -7.79 8.81 -0.18
C GLN A 230 -8.54 9.92 -0.92
N GLN A 231 -9.68 10.36 -0.41
CA GLN A 231 -10.46 11.44 -0.97
C GLN A 231 -9.91 12.82 -0.64
N GLY A 232 -9.31 13.00 0.55
CA GLY A 232 -8.88 14.29 1.06
C GLY A 232 -7.37 14.54 1.06
N THR A 233 -6.55 13.48 0.93
CA THR A 233 -5.10 13.63 1.08
C THR A 233 -4.49 14.52 0.00
N ILE A 234 -3.75 15.52 0.48
CA ILE A 234 -2.78 16.27 -0.31
C ILE A 234 -1.38 16.02 0.23
N ASN A 235 -0.42 15.92 -0.64
CA ASN A 235 0.99 15.89 -0.26
C ASN A 235 1.85 16.45 -1.39
N ILE A 236 2.58 17.52 -1.13
CA ILE A 236 3.61 18.00 -2.05
C ILE A 236 4.95 17.61 -1.45
N SER A 237 5.72 16.81 -2.15
CA SER A 237 7.00 16.29 -1.67
C SER A 237 8.08 16.39 -2.73
N THR A 238 9.32 16.65 -2.29
CA THR A 238 10.46 16.60 -3.20
C THR A 238 10.80 15.13 -3.50
N ARG A 239 10.81 14.78 -4.76
CA ARG A 239 11.29 13.51 -5.29
C ARG A 239 12.61 13.75 -6.03
N LEU A 240 13.36 12.68 -6.26
CA LEU A 240 14.68 12.74 -6.90
C LEU A 240 14.72 11.75 -8.09
N PRO A 241 13.84 11.87 -9.09
CA PRO A 241 13.95 11.04 -10.28
C PRO A 241 15.30 11.31 -10.94
N ASN A 242 16.08 10.25 -11.17
CA ASN A 242 17.44 10.35 -11.76
C ASN A 242 18.37 11.34 -11.04
N GLY A 243 18.17 11.57 -9.73
CA GLY A 243 18.97 12.49 -8.94
C GLY A 243 18.63 13.97 -9.08
N VAL A 244 17.63 14.33 -9.85
CA VAL A 244 17.16 15.71 -10.01
C VAL A 244 15.99 15.96 -9.06
N PRO A 245 16.03 17.01 -8.21
CA PRO A 245 14.91 17.35 -7.35
C PRO A 245 13.68 17.79 -8.16
N VAL A 246 12.54 17.16 -7.87
CA VAL A 246 11.25 17.47 -8.51
C VAL A 246 10.19 17.61 -7.41
N ALA A 247 9.46 18.72 -7.40
CA ALA A 247 8.29 18.90 -6.53
C ALA A 247 7.10 18.14 -7.14
N ARG A 248 6.73 17.04 -6.49
CA ARG A 248 5.56 16.22 -6.88
C ARG A 248 4.42 16.46 -5.92
N GLY A 249 3.27 16.88 -6.46
CA GLY A 249 2.03 17.06 -5.72
C GLY A 249 1.05 15.89 -5.93
N LEU A 250 0.66 15.24 -4.84
CA LEU A 250 -0.54 14.41 -4.80
C LEU A 250 -1.72 15.32 -4.41
N PHE A 251 -2.76 15.35 -5.23
CA PHE A 251 -3.94 16.18 -4.98
C PHE A 251 -5.20 15.31 -4.88
N PRO A 252 -6.19 15.71 -4.03
CA PRO A 252 -7.50 15.07 -4.03
C PRO A 252 -8.12 15.08 -5.43
N ALA A 253 -8.73 13.99 -5.85
CA ALA A 253 -9.40 13.90 -7.16
C ALA A 253 -10.48 14.99 -7.35
N SER A 254 -11.10 15.43 -6.26
CA SER A 254 -12.10 16.52 -6.25
C SER A 254 -11.51 17.93 -6.37
N SER A 255 -10.19 18.10 -6.21
CA SER A 255 -9.54 19.42 -6.25
C SER A 255 -9.57 20.05 -7.65
N ALA A 256 -9.51 21.37 -7.71
CA ALA A 256 -9.44 22.11 -9.00
C ALA A 256 -8.20 21.70 -9.82
N VAL A 257 -7.07 21.43 -9.16
CA VAL A 257 -5.83 20.96 -9.79
C VAL A 257 -6.06 19.61 -10.47
N ALA A 258 -6.50 18.59 -9.74
CA ALA A 258 -6.71 17.24 -10.29
C ALA A 258 -7.78 17.25 -11.38
N ARG A 259 -8.89 17.99 -11.19
CA ARG A 259 -9.96 18.14 -12.19
C ARG A 259 -9.48 18.75 -13.50
N SER A 260 -8.60 19.74 -13.45
CA SER A 260 -8.04 20.36 -14.65
C SER A 260 -7.18 19.38 -15.46
N LEU A 261 -6.66 18.33 -14.82
CA LEU A 261 -5.86 17.28 -15.42
C LEU A 261 -6.64 16.01 -15.74
N GLY A 262 -7.98 16.03 -15.60
CA GLY A 262 -8.86 14.95 -16.02
C GLY A 262 -9.34 14.03 -14.88
N ALA A 263 -9.10 14.36 -13.62
CA ALA A 263 -9.64 13.58 -12.50
C ALA A 263 -11.17 13.57 -12.48
N GLU A 264 -11.74 12.43 -12.17
CA GLU A 264 -13.18 12.22 -11.96
C GLU A 264 -13.45 11.93 -10.48
N ASP A 265 -14.74 11.92 -10.09
CA ASP A 265 -15.13 11.48 -8.75
C ASP A 265 -14.77 10.01 -8.55
N LEU A 266 -14.19 9.74 -7.38
CA LEU A 266 -13.85 8.37 -7.03
C LEU A 266 -15.13 7.58 -6.74
N LYS A 267 -15.12 6.32 -7.12
CA LYS A 267 -16.21 5.36 -6.90
C LYS A 267 -15.65 4.08 -6.27
N PRO A 268 -16.49 3.25 -5.64
CA PRO A 268 -16.05 1.96 -5.15
C PRO A 268 -15.50 1.08 -6.27
N GLU A 269 -14.41 0.35 -5.97
CA GLU A 269 -14.03 -0.82 -6.76
C GLU A 269 -15.06 -1.92 -6.53
N THR A 270 -15.35 -2.70 -7.54
CA THR A 270 -16.17 -3.90 -7.38
C THR A 270 -15.40 -5.14 -7.80
N SER A 271 -15.74 -6.29 -7.22
CA SER A 271 -15.05 -7.53 -7.56
C SER A 271 -16.00 -8.71 -7.71
N PHE A 272 -15.62 -9.63 -8.58
CA PHE A 272 -16.20 -10.96 -8.69
C PHE A 272 -15.13 -12.00 -8.44
N GLY A 273 -15.37 -12.88 -7.45
CA GLY A 273 -14.44 -13.93 -7.06
C GLY A 273 -15.03 -15.33 -7.28
N PHE A 274 -14.20 -16.22 -7.79
CA PHE A 274 -14.46 -17.65 -7.88
C PHE A 274 -13.32 -18.43 -7.23
N SER A 275 -13.62 -19.48 -6.46
CA SER A 275 -12.63 -20.44 -6.01
C SER A 275 -13.13 -21.86 -6.09
N ALA A 276 -12.22 -22.80 -6.34
CA ALA A 276 -12.49 -24.23 -6.27
C ALA A 276 -11.27 -24.97 -5.72
N GLY A 277 -11.49 -25.88 -4.80
CA GLY A 277 -10.39 -26.58 -4.15
C GLY A 277 -10.71 -28.00 -3.73
N ILE A 278 -9.65 -28.71 -3.42
CA ILE A 278 -9.69 -30.06 -2.85
C ILE A 278 -8.90 -30.07 -1.55
N THR A 279 -9.40 -30.78 -0.56
CA THR A 279 -8.69 -31.03 0.70
C THR A 279 -8.84 -32.47 1.09
N GLY A 280 -7.82 -33.06 1.65
CA GLY A 280 -7.87 -34.46 2.03
C GLY A 280 -6.63 -34.96 2.73
N THR A 281 -6.65 -36.27 3.03
CA THR A 281 -5.56 -36.98 3.68
C THR A 281 -5.12 -38.16 2.82
N VAL A 282 -3.82 -38.26 2.53
CA VAL A 282 -3.21 -39.39 1.82
C VAL A 282 -2.08 -39.96 2.67
N GLY A 283 -2.27 -41.15 3.19
CA GLY A 283 -1.34 -41.75 4.13
C GLY A 283 -1.24 -40.95 5.43
N MET A 284 -0.09 -40.35 5.71
CA MET A 284 0.14 -39.48 6.87
C MET A 284 0.12 -37.98 6.52
N ALA A 285 -0.15 -37.63 5.27
CA ALA A 285 -0.11 -36.25 4.80
C ALA A 285 -1.52 -35.73 4.61
N ASP A 286 -1.78 -34.57 5.16
CA ASP A 286 -2.94 -33.72 4.87
C ASP A 286 -2.57 -32.73 3.77
N PHE A 287 -3.49 -32.50 2.85
CA PHE A 287 -3.28 -31.55 1.76
C PHE A 287 -4.48 -30.68 1.49
N THR A 288 -4.22 -29.49 1.00
CA THR A 288 -5.19 -28.55 0.47
C THR A 288 -4.62 -27.95 -0.82
N ILE A 289 -5.41 -27.93 -1.88
CA ILE A 289 -5.06 -27.30 -3.15
C ILE A 289 -6.28 -26.50 -3.61
N ASP A 290 -6.09 -25.21 -3.83
CA ASP A 290 -7.14 -24.28 -4.26
C ASP A 290 -6.71 -23.52 -5.51
N TYR A 291 -7.61 -23.41 -6.45
CA TYR A 291 -7.58 -22.44 -7.54
C TYR A 291 -8.50 -21.28 -7.19
N TYR A 292 -8.09 -20.05 -7.51
CA TYR A 292 -8.91 -18.86 -7.39
C TYR A 292 -8.76 -17.95 -8.62
N SER A 293 -9.81 -17.17 -8.87
CA SER A 293 -9.82 -16.10 -9.86
C SER A 293 -10.67 -14.96 -9.29
N ILE A 294 -10.12 -13.76 -9.34
CA ILE A 294 -10.74 -12.54 -8.83
C ILE A 294 -10.60 -11.48 -9.91
N ASP A 295 -11.75 -11.07 -10.46
CA ASP A 295 -11.83 -9.92 -11.35
C ASP A 295 -12.17 -8.68 -10.51
N VAL A 296 -11.47 -7.57 -10.71
CA VAL A 296 -11.72 -6.29 -10.04
C VAL A 296 -11.95 -5.23 -11.10
N ASP A 297 -13.16 -4.68 -11.10
CA ASP A 297 -13.53 -3.56 -11.95
C ASP A 297 -13.29 -2.24 -11.22
N ASP A 298 -12.97 -1.18 -11.99
CA ASP A 298 -12.72 0.16 -11.46
C ASP A 298 -11.58 0.19 -10.42
N TYR A 299 -10.50 -0.54 -10.67
CA TYR A 299 -9.37 -0.64 -9.74
C TYR A 299 -8.80 0.72 -9.38
N PHE A 300 -8.63 0.94 -8.07
CA PHE A 300 -8.26 2.22 -7.49
C PHE A 300 -6.75 2.39 -7.41
N ASN A 301 -6.21 3.41 -8.11
CA ASN A 301 -4.79 3.70 -8.12
C ASN A 301 -4.50 5.21 -8.25
N ALA A 302 -3.27 5.59 -7.94
CA ALA A 302 -2.77 6.91 -8.31
C ALA A 302 -2.32 6.90 -9.78
N VAL A 303 -2.69 7.93 -10.56
CA VAL A 303 -2.12 8.13 -11.90
C VAL A 303 -0.60 8.23 -11.83
N SER A 304 0.09 7.82 -12.88
CA SER A 304 1.52 8.11 -13.04
C SER A 304 1.75 9.61 -13.00
N PRO A 305 2.91 10.08 -12.51
CA PRO A 305 3.16 11.51 -12.42
C PRO A 305 3.01 12.20 -13.76
N LEU A 306 2.14 13.22 -13.80
CA LEU A 306 1.90 14.09 -14.95
C LEU A 306 2.87 15.26 -14.88
N PRO A 307 3.66 15.54 -15.93
CA PRO A 307 4.64 16.62 -15.90
C PRO A 307 3.96 17.99 -15.95
N VAL A 308 4.51 18.96 -15.20
CA VAL A 308 4.02 20.35 -15.14
C VAL A 308 5.21 21.29 -15.29
N SER A 309 5.20 22.16 -16.32
CA SER A 309 6.24 23.16 -16.55
C SER A 309 5.73 24.26 -17.47
N GLU A 310 6.15 25.49 -17.20
CA GLU A 310 5.85 26.65 -18.04
C GLU A 310 6.57 26.59 -19.40
N ASP A 311 7.74 25.96 -19.45
CA ASP A 311 8.68 25.94 -20.58
C ASP A 311 9.15 24.53 -20.98
N GLY A 312 8.43 23.50 -20.52
CA GLY A 312 8.77 22.09 -20.72
C GLY A 312 8.25 21.51 -22.05
N SER A 313 7.90 20.22 -22.01
CA SER A 313 7.24 19.55 -23.12
C SER A 313 5.85 20.16 -23.41
N GLU A 314 5.30 19.89 -24.61
CA GLU A 314 3.94 20.34 -24.96
C GLU A 314 2.90 19.88 -23.93
N GLU A 315 3.03 18.64 -23.42
CA GLU A 315 2.19 18.11 -22.35
C GLU A 315 2.39 18.88 -21.03
N ALA A 316 3.63 19.09 -20.61
CA ALA A 316 3.93 19.81 -19.38
C ALA A 316 3.41 21.25 -19.40
N MET A 317 3.56 21.95 -20.53
CA MET A 317 3.00 23.29 -20.72
C MET A 317 1.47 23.30 -20.71
N ALA A 318 0.83 22.29 -21.32
CA ALA A 318 -0.63 22.17 -21.30
C ALA A 318 -1.15 21.94 -19.87
N ASN A 319 -0.51 21.08 -19.11
CA ASN A 319 -0.84 20.81 -17.72
C ASN A 319 -0.64 22.06 -16.84
N TYR A 320 0.49 22.76 -17.00
CA TYR A 320 0.76 24.01 -16.31
C TYR A 320 -0.35 25.06 -16.55
N ASN A 321 -0.69 25.30 -17.82
CA ASN A 321 -1.74 26.26 -18.18
C ASN A 321 -3.12 25.83 -17.66
N ALA A 322 -3.42 24.53 -17.63
CA ALA A 322 -4.68 24.02 -17.09
C ALA A 322 -4.78 24.27 -15.57
N ILE A 323 -3.72 24.00 -14.81
CA ILE A 323 -3.66 24.24 -13.37
C ILE A 323 -3.75 25.74 -13.08
N ALA A 324 -2.98 26.58 -13.79
CA ALA A 324 -2.97 28.03 -13.61
C ALA A 324 -4.35 28.65 -13.88
N ALA A 325 -5.11 28.11 -14.83
CA ALA A 325 -6.46 28.57 -15.15
C ALA A 325 -7.52 28.08 -14.14
N ALA A 326 -7.37 26.87 -13.59
CA ALA A 326 -8.37 26.24 -12.72
C ALA A 326 -8.18 26.59 -11.24
N ALA A 327 -6.95 26.77 -10.79
CA ALA A 327 -6.59 27.19 -9.45
C ALA A 327 -5.97 28.59 -9.48
N ASP A 328 -4.65 28.67 -9.62
CA ASP A 328 -3.90 29.91 -9.81
C ASP A 328 -2.49 29.61 -10.34
N GLN A 329 -1.80 30.64 -10.84
CA GLN A 329 -0.44 30.50 -11.35
C GLN A 329 0.55 30.07 -10.26
N ALA A 330 0.35 30.56 -9.03
CA ALA A 330 1.23 30.20 -7.93
C ALA A 330 1.18 28.72 -7.60
N THR A 331 0.03 28.07 -7.74
CA THR A 331 -0.14 26.62 -7.59
C THR A 331 0.53 25.87 -8.74
N ALA A 332 0.40 26.35 -9.99
CA ALA A 332 1.09 25.75 -11.13
C ALA A 332 2.63 25.84 -11.01
N ASP A 333 3.15 26.97 -10.52
CA ASP A 333 4.57 27.16 -10.23
C ASP A 333 5.10 26.29 -9.08
N ALA A 334 4.18 25.79 -8.25
CA ALA A 334 4.50 25.05 -7.04
C ALA A 334 4.94 23.61 -7.29
N VAL A 335 4.55 23.06 -8.42
CA VAL A 335 4.71 21.62 -8.73
C VAL A 335 5.35 21.44 -10.10
N GLN A 336 6.14 20.41 -10.24
CA GLN A 336 6.73 19.95 -11.49
C GLN A 336 6.13 18.64 -11.97
N GLU A 337 5.48 17.94 -11.06
CA GLU A 337 4.70 16.74 -11.34
C GLU A 337 3.45 16.71 -10.46
N VAL A 338 2.35 16.21 -11.01
CA VAL A 338 1.09 16.03 -10.30
C VAL A 338 0.61 14.61 -10.46
N ASN A 339 0.10 14.04 -9.39
CA ASN A 339 -0.69 12.82 -9.41
C ASN A 339 -1.95 12.96 -8.55
N TYR A 340 -2.93 12.11 -8.81
CA TYR A 340 -4.18 12.01 -8.07
C TYR A 340 -4.69 10.57 -8.12
N PHE A 341 -5.61 10.23 -7.24
CA PHE A 341 -6.26 8.92 -7.27
C PHE A 341 -7.38 8.88 -8.31
N GLN A 342 -7.56 7.74 -8.95
CA GLN A 342 -8.62 7.46 -9.91
C GLN A 342 -9.04 5.99 -9.88
N ASN A 343 -10.18 5.67 -10.50
CA ASN A 343 -10.57 4.33 -10.90
C ASN A 343 -10.14 4.14 -12.35
N GLY A 344 -8.91 3.67 -12.56
CA GLY A 344 -8.22 3.82 -13.85
C GLY A 344 -8.34 2.65 -14.81
N TYR A 345 -8.56 1.43 -14.28
CA TYR A 345 -8.56 0.21 -15.09
C TYR A 345 -9.15 -0.99 -14.35
N ASP A 346 -9.39 -2.07 -15.08
CA ASP A 346 -9.85 -3.33 -14.56
C ASP A 346 -8.70 -4.33 -14.53
N VAL A 347 -8.69 -5.20 -13.52
CA VAL A 347 -7.64 -6.22 -13.35
C VAL A 347 -8.22 -7.58 -13.00
N SER A 348 -7.46 -8.63 -13.29
CA SER A 348 -7.72 -9.96 -12.77
C SER A 348 -6.50 -10.52 -12.05
N VAL A 349 -6.76 -11.25 -10.98
CA VAL A 349 -5.76 -12.02 -10.24
C VAL A 349 -6.24 -13.46 -10.19
N SER A 350 -5.45 -14.38 -10.72
CA SER A 350 -5.73 -15.79 -10.61
C SER A 350 -4.54 -16.56 -10.06
N GLY A 351 -4.78 -17.73 -9.46
CA GLY A 351 -3.67 -18.49 -8.90
C GLY A 351 -4.07 -19.86 -8.37
N ILE A 352 -3.03 -20.57 -7.96
CA ILE A 352 -3.14 -21.86 -7.29
C ILE A 352 -2.32 -21.81 -6.02
N ASP A 353 -2.95 -22.14 -4.89
CA ASP A 353 -2.30 -22.33 -3.61
C ASP A 353 -2.36 -23.79 -3.19
N ALA A 354 -1.26 -24.31 -2.68
CA ALA A 354 -1.17 -25.66 -2.14
C ALA A 354 -0.48 -25.65 -0.77
N VAL A 355 -1.06 -26.40 0.17
CA VAL A 355 -0.47 -26.67 1.48
C VAL A 355 -0.49 -28.17 1.73
N ILE A 356 0.66 -28.71 2.07
CA ILE A 356 0.80 -30.13 2.43
C ILE A 356 1.48 -30.19 3.79
N THR A 357 0.88 -30.90 4.74
CA THR A 357 1.41 -31.10 6.08
C THR A 357 1.51 -32.59 6.41
N THR A 358 2.55 -32.97 7.12
CA THR A 358 2.70 -34.35 7.64
C THR A 358 3.50 -34.35 8.93
N SER A 359 3.14 -35.23 9.86
CA SER A 359 3.88 -35.45 11.09
C SER A 359 4.51 -36.85 11.06
N ILE A 360 5.79 -36.97 11.37
CA ILE A 360 6.57 -38.19 11.37
C ILE A 360 7.12 -38.40 12.78
N ASP A 361 6.63 -39.44 13.44
CA ASP A 361 7.15 -39.88 14.73
C ASP A 361 8.26 -40.91 14.56
N SER A 362 9.32 -40.77 15.34
CA SER A 362 10.46 -41.66 15.36
C SER A 362 11.04 -41.78 16.77
N ASP A 363 11.96 -42.72 16.98
CA ASP A 363 12.69 -42.86 18.24
C ASP A 363 13.53 -41.59 18.58
N MET A 364 13.77 -40.73 17.59
CA MET A 364 14.50 -39.46 17.75
C MET A 364 13.58 -38.27 17.99
N GLY A 365 12.29 -38.47 18.10
CA GLY A 365 11.32 -37.38 18.30
C GLY A 365 10.28 -37.28 17.16
N SER A 366 9.47 -36.22 17.21
CA SER A 366 8.45 -35.93 16.23
C SER A 366 8.90 -34.80 15.29
N THR A 367 8.62 -34.97 14.00
CA THR A 367 8.92 -33.97 12.96
C THR A 367 7.66 -33.56 12.22
N ASP A 368 7.28 -32.29 12.30
CA ASP A 368 6.21 -31.71 11.49
C ASP A 368 6.82 -31.06 10.24
N LEU A 369 6.37 -31.51 9.09
CA LEU A 369 6.77 -30.95 7.79
C LEU A 369 5.58 -30.20 7.18
N THR A 370 5.83 -29.00 6.69
CA THR A 370 4.84 -28.19 5.95
C THR A 370 5.46 -27.69 4.65
N LEU A 371 4.83 -28.01 3.53
CA LEU A 371 5.10 -27.42 2.23
C LEU A 371 3.96 -26.46 1.89
N THR A 372 4.29 -25.20 1.62
CA THR A 372 3.37 -24.20 1.06
C THR A 372 3.88 -23.81 -0.32
N ALA A 373 3.01 -23.85 -1.32
CA ALA A 373 3.31 -23.45 -2.69
C ALA A 373 2.22 -22.50 -3.17
N GLY A 374 2.59 -21.38 -3.73
CA GLY A 374 1.70 -20.41 -4.37
C GLY A 374 2.20 -20.06 -5.75
N PHE A 375 1.29 -20.00 -6.68
CA PHE A 375 1.49 -19.43 -8.01
C PHE A 375 0.34 -18.47 -8.27
N ASN A 376 0.63 -17.23 -8.67
CA ASN A 376 -0.38 -16.26 -9.04
C ASN A 376 0.02 -15.49 -10.30
N GLU A 377 -0.99 -14.98 -10.96
CA GLU A 377 -0.86 -14.14 -12.15
C GLU A 377 -1.75 -12.91 -11.98
N PHE A 378 -1.22 -11.75 -12.30
CA PHE A 378 -1.91 -10.47 -12.31
C PHE A 378 -1.97 -9.96 -13.75
N GLU A 379 -3.15 -9.58 -14.22
CA GLU A 379 -3.36 -9.11 -15.59
C GLU A 379 -4.26 -7.87 -15.61
N PHE A 380 -4.05 -6.99 -16.61
CA PHE A 380 -5.01 -5.93 -16.92
C PHE A 380 -6.09 -6.46 -17.84
N ASN A 381 -7.36 -6.19 -17.52
CA ASN A 381 -8.52 -6.56 -18.34
C ASN A 381 -8.88 -5.48 -19.39
N GLY A 382 -7.91 -4.67 -19.78
CA GLY A 382 -8.07 -3.57 -20.74
C GLY A 382 -6.90 -2.61 -20.70
N PRO A 383 -7.06 -1.39 -21.21
CA PRO A 383 -6.02 -0.37 -21.13
C PRO A 383 -5.75 0.04 -19.70
N ALA A 384 -4.49 0.10 -19.28
CA ALA A 384 -4.08 0.61 -17.98
C ALA A 384 -4.11 2.15 -17.97
N THR A 385 -5.31 2.72 -17.99
CA THR A 385 -5.51 4.18 -18.08
C THR A 385 -4.86 4.91 -16.92
N GLY A 386 -4.11 5.98 -17.23
CA GLY A 386 -3.39 6.79 -16.23
C GLY A 386 -2.07 6.19 -15.75
N LEU A 387 -1.66 5.03 -16.26
CA LEU A 387 -0.33 4.48 -16.00
C LEU A 387 0.60 4.71 -17.19
N ASN A 388 1.85 5.09 -16.92
CA ASN A 388 2.93 5.11 -17.89
C ASN A 388 3.49 3.69 -18.12
N ALA A 389 4.44 3.57 -19.07
CA ALA A 389 5.01 2.28 -19.46
C ALA A 389 5.74 1.56 -18.29
N GLU A 390 6.38 2.31 -17.38
CA GLU A 390 7.03 1.75 -16.20
C GLU A 390 6.00 1.12 -15.25
N ASN A 391 5.03 1.91 -14.81
CA ASN A 391 4.02 1.45 -13.85
C ASN A 391 3.13 0.34 -14.42
N THR A 392 2.81 0.38 -15.73
CA THR A 392 2.07 -0.70 -16.40
C THR A 392 2.87 -2.00 -16.42
N TYR A 393 4.14 -1.93 -16.75
CA TYR A 393 5.01 -3.10 -16.78
C TYR A 393 5.22 -3.68 -15.37
N ASP A 394 5.52 -2.82 -14.41
CA ASP A 394 5.87 -3.21 -13.05
C ASP A 394 4.67 -3.79 -12.30
N ALA A 395 3.46 -3.33 -12.54
CA ALA A 395 2.25 -3.89 -11.95
C ALA A 395 2.11 -5.40 -12.20
N VAL A 396 2.56 -5.87 -13.37
CA VAL A 396 2.46 -7.29 -13.77
C VAL A 396 3.72 -8.09 -13.41
N ASN A 397 4.91 -7.47 -13.51
CA ASN A 397 6.18 -8.22 -13.52
C ASN A 397 7.05 -8.04 -12.27
N PHE A 398 6.72 -7.04 -11.44
CA PHE A 398 7.54 -6.65 -10.29
C PHE A 398 7.56 -7.67 -9.16
N ASN A 399 6.45 -8.38 -8.94
CA ASN A 399 6.34 -9.38 -7.90
C ASN A 399 6.52 -10.78 -8.50
N PRO A 400 7.35 -11.64 -7.88
CA PRO A 400 7.46 -13.03 -8.31
C PRO A 400 6.10 -13.73 -8.27
N ASN A 401 5.73 -14.37 -9.36
CA ASN A 401 4.49 -15.13 -9.45
C ASN A 401 4.54 -16.51 -8.76
N THR A 402 5.72 -16.96 -8.35
CA THR A 402 5.93 -18.26 -7.71
C THR A 402 6.59 -18.11 -6.36
N ARG A 403 6.01 -18.74 -5.34
CA ARG A 403 6.59 -18.83 -4.00
C ARG A 403 6.46 -20.22 -3.42
N LEU A 404 7.57 -20.78 -2.92
CA LEU A 404 7.59 -22.05 -2.22
C LEU A 404 8.18 -21.88 -0.83
N ILE A 405 7.60 -22.52 0.17
CA ILE A 405 8.13 -22.56 1.54
C ILE A 405 8.08 -24.02 2.02
N LEU A 406 9.23 -24.54 2.41
CA LEU A 406 9.33 -25.81 3.11
C LEU A 406 9.78 -25.54 4.54
N GLN A 407 8.97 -25.96 5.50
CA GLN A 407 9.28 -25.84 6.93
C GLN A 407 9.31 -27.20 7.58
N ALA A 408 10.32 -27.44 8.42
CA ALA A 408 10.47 -28.62 9.25
C ALA A 408 10.61 -28.19 10.72
N ASN A 409 9.72 -28.67 11.58
CA ASN A 409 9.77 -28.49 13.02
C ASN A 409 10.05 -29.86 13.65
N HIS A 410 11.26 -30.06 14.17
CA HIS A 410 11.63 -31.29 14.86
C HIS A 410 11.69 -31.05 16.36
N ARG A 411 11.02 -31.92 17.13
CA ARG A 411 11.02 -31.88 18.58
C ARG A 411 11.52 -33.18 19.17
N MET A 412 12.54 -33.08 19.98
CA MET A 412 13.17 -34.19 20.69
C MET A 412 13.35 -33.79 22.16
N ASP A 413 12.60 -34.41 23.08
CA ASP A 413 12.58 -34.06 24.51
C ASP A 413 12.45 -32.53 24.72
N ASN A 414 13.51 -31.92 25.25
CA ASN A 414 13.60 -30.47 25.54
C ASN A 414 14.20 -29.65 24.41
N ILE A 415 14.48 -30.26 23.27
CA ILE A 415 15.08 -29.56 22.12
C ILE A 415 14.03 -29.47 21.01
N ALA A 416 13.89 -28.26 20.45
CA ALA A 416 13.13 -28.02 19.23
C ALA A 416 14.06 -27.41 18.16
N ILE A 417 13.99 -27.93 16.95
CA ILE A 417 14.74 -27.44 15.79
C ILE A 417 13.71 -26.99 14.76
N ASN A 418 13.81 -25.74 14.31
CA ASN A 418 13.03 -25.22 13.20
C ASN A 418 13.96 -24.93 12.03
N ALA A 419 13.67 -25.50 10.88
CA ALA A 419 14.35 -25.22 9.62
C ALA A 419 13.32 -24.78 8.59
N ARG A 420 13.60 -23.69 7.86
CA ARG A 420 12.74 -23.17 6.83
C ARG A 420 13.55 -22.83 5.59
N GLY A 421 13.13 -23.37 4.45
CA GLY A 421 13.58 -22.97 3.11
C GLY A 421 12.50 -22.15 2.44
N SER A 422 12.86 -21.03 1.86
CA SER A 422 11.94 -20.15 1.12
C SER A 422 12.51 -19.86 -0.26
N TYR A 423 11.72 -20.06 -1.29
CA TYR A 423 12.05 -19.78 -2.69
C TYR A 423 11.07 -18.76 -3.25
N TRP A 424 11.60 -17.79 -3.95
CA TRP A 424 10.86 -16.81 -4.77
C TRP A 424 11.28 -16.99 -6.22
N GLY A 425 10.30 -16.93 -7.13
CA GLY A 425 10.54 -16.92 -8.57
C GLY A 425 11.23 -15.66 -9.05
N GLU A 426 11.42 -15.59 -10.34
CA GLU A 426 11.98 -14.42 -11.03
C GLU A 426 10.99 -13.26 -11.01
N ALA A 427 11.54 -12.04 -11.07
CA ALA A 427 10.80 -10.80 -11.20
C ALA A 427 11.54 -9.86 -12.15
N SER A 428 10.88 -8.83 -12.63
CA SER A 428 11.55 -7.81 -13.44
C SER A 428 10.88 -6.45 -13.30
N ASN A 429 11.62 -5.37 -13.54
CA ASN A 429 11.06 -4.03 -13.58
C ASN A 429 11.57 -3.22 -14.76
N ARG A 430 10.75 -2.28 -15.22
CA ARG A 430 11.12 -1.26 -16.21
C ARG A 430 11.71 -0.05 -15.49
N ARG A 431 12.77 0.51 -16.04
CA ARG A 431 13.59 1.51 -15.32
C ARG A 431 13.11 2.95 -15.40
N THR A 432 12.36 3.29 -16.43
CA THR A 432 11.79 4.63 -16.62
C THR A 432 10.43 4.55 -17.31
N SER A 433 9.73 5.67 -17.35
CA SER A 433 8.42 5.80 -17.99
C SER A 433 8.43 5.65 -19.52
N SER A 434 9.61 5.61 -20.16
CA SER A 434 9.73 5.41 -21.62
C SER A 434 9.49 3.94 -22.00
N GLU A 435 8.78 3.71 -23.12
CA GLU A 435 8.58 2.37 -23.69
C GLU A 435 9.90 1.70 -24.12
N ASP A 436 10.89 2.48 -24.54
CA ASP A 436 12.22 2.00 -24.91
C ASP A 436 13.17 1.80 -23.71
N SER A 437 12.68 2.05 -22.49
CA SER A 437 13.49 1.91 -21.28
C SER A 437 13.95 0.47 -21.08
N PRO A 438 15.20 0.25 -20.64
CA PRO A 438 15.69 -1.09 -20.38
C PRO A 438 14.90 -1.73 -19.23
N ILE A 439 14.69 -3.05 -19.35
CA ILE A 439 14.11 -3.90 -18.33
C ILE A 439 15.25 -4.56 -17.57
N GLN A 440 15.16 -4.57 -16.25
CA GLN A 440 16.06 -5.31 -15.40
C GLN A 440 15.37 -6.57 -14.88
N ASP A 441 15.99 -7.72 -15.15
CA ASP A 441 15.57 -9.01 -14.61
C ASP A 441 16.24 -9.26 -13.25
N PHE A 442 15.47 -9.82 -12.33
CA PHE A 442 15.89 -10.31 -11.03
C PHE A 442 15.72 -11.82 -11.00
N GLY A 443 16.80 -12.53 -10.75
CA GLY A 443 16.79 -13.98 -10.68
C GLY A 443 15.99 -14.50 -9.48
N SER A 444 15.64 -15.78 -9.57
CA SER A 444 15.01 -16.48 -8.46
C SER A 444 15.93 -16.56 -7.25
N VAL A 445 15.37 -16.50 -6.04
CA VAL A 445 16.13 -16.47 -4.78
C VAL A 445 15.69 -17.60 -3.86
N PHE A 446 16.65 -18.27 -3.23
CA PHE A 446 16.42 -19.25 -2.18
C PHE A 446 17.06 -18.77 -0.87
N MET A 447 16.29 -18.69 0.22
CA MET A 447 16.78 -18.39 1.56
C MET A 447 16.50 -19.53 2.52
N ALA A 448 17.39 -19.73 3.48
CA ALA A 448 17.19 -20.69 4.56
C ALA A 448 17.30 -20.02 5.93
N ASP A 449 16.41 -20.40 6.82
CA ASP A 449 16.41 -20.03 8.23
C ASP A 449 16.57 -21.27 9.08
N LEU A 450 17.29 -21.15 10.20
CA LEU A 450 17.50 -22.25 11.13
C LEU A 450 17.46 -21.74 12.56
N SER A 451 16.73 -22.42 13.45
CA SER A 451 16.80 -22.12 14.89
C SER A 451 16.79 -23.41 15.72
N VAL A 452 17.43 -23.34 16.86
CA VAL A 452 17.44 -24.39 17.88
C VAL A 452 17.00 -23.79 19.21
N SER A 453 16.00 -24.40 19.83
CA SER A 453 15.46 -23.99 21.11
C SER A 453 15.66 -25.09 22.16
N TYR A 454 16.11 -24.69 23.36
CA TYR A 454 16.04 -25.51 24.55
C TYR A 454 14.85 -25.07 25.38
N ILE A 455 13.94 -26.02 25.68
CA ILE A 455 12.69 -25.80 26.39
C ILE A 455 12.79 -26.39 27.77
N GLY A 456 12.95 -25.55 28.82
CA GLY A 456 12.89 -25.94 30.23
C GLY A 456 11.47 -25.81 30.78
N ASP A 457 11.31 -26.11 32.09
CA ASP A 457 9.99 -26.08 32.73
C ASP A 457 9.36 -24.68 32.76
N SER A 458 10.17 -23.62 32.92
CA SER A 458 9.70 -22.23 33.02
C SER A 458 10.45 -21.29 32.07
N TYR A 459 11.33 -21.77 31.21
CA TYR A 459 12.09 -20.94 30.31
C TYR A 459 12.35 -21.61 28.97
N THR A 460 12.50 -20.80 27.93
CA THR A 460 12.95 -21.25 26.60
C THR A 460 14.11 -20.37 26.14
N ILE A 461 15.18 -21.00 25.68
CA ILE A 461 16.32 -20.30 25.09
C ILE A 461 16.42 -20.74 23.61
N THR A 462 16.35 -19.79 22.70
CA THR A 462 16.44 -20.04 21.26
C THR A 462 17.65 -19.32 20.68
N ALA A 463 18.49 -20.04 19.96
CA ALA A 463 19.53 -19.49 19.10
C ALA A 463 19.13 -19.74 17.64
N GLY A 464 19.18 -18.72 16.80
CA GLY A 464 18.76 -18.85 15.41
C GLY A 464 19.48 -17.91 14.46
N GLY A 465 19.39 -18.22 13.19
CA GLY A 465 19.82 -17.43 12.06
C GLY A 465 18.69 -17.36 11.02
N MET A 466 18.49 -16.18 10.49
CA MET A 466 17.64 -15.90 9.33
C MET A 466 18.55 -15.64 8.14
N ASN A 467 18.18 -16.16 6.98
CA ASN A 467 18.99 -16.08 5.78
C ASN A 467 20.44 -16.55 6.05
N ILE A 468 20.58 -17.80 6.53
CA ILE A 468 21.86 -18.34 7.01
C ILE A 468 22.93 -18.49 5.91
N PHE A 469 22.54 -18.40 4.66
CA PHE A 469 23.44 -18.41 3.49
C PHE A 469 23.86 -17.02 3.05
N ASP A 470 23.40 -15.97 3.74
CA ASP A 470 23.75 -14.57 3.48
C ASP A 470 23.43 -14.12 2.04
N GLU A 471 22.25 -14.56 1.54
CA GLU A 471 21.78 -14.20 0.21
C GLU A 471 21.39 -12.72 0.14
N TYR A 472 21.66 -12.11 -0.98
CA TYR A 472 21.33 -10.72 -1.30
C TYR A 472 20.53 -10.63 -2.58
N PRO A 473 19.76 -9.55 -2.79
CA PRO A 473 19.12 -9.30 -4.07
C PRO A 473 20.16 -9.15 -5.18
N ASP A 474 19.72 -9.29 -6.42
CA ASP A 474 20.53 -8.91 -7.56
C ASP A 474 20.88 -7.42 -7.50
N LYS A 475 22.13 -7.10 -7.82
CA LYS A 475 22.60 -5.71 -7.87
C LYS A 475 21.93 -4.98 -9.01
N ASP A 476 21.69 -3.69 -8.81
CA ASP A 476 21.25 -2.82 -9.89
C ASP A 476 22.31 -2.80 -11.01
N GLY A 477 21.98 -3.36 -12.16
CA GLY A 477 22.87 -3.43 -13.33
C GLY A 477 22.80 -2.19 -14.22
N ILE A 478 21.84 -1.31 -13.98
CA ILE A 478 21.58 -0.11 -14.78
C ILE A 478 21.83 1.07 -13.83
N SER A 479 23.12 1.35 -13.59
CA SER A 479 23.52 2.36 -12.61
C SER A 479 23.04 3.75 -13.01
N ASP A 480 22.21 4.34 -12.18
CA ASP A 480 22.11 5.79 -11.95
C ASP A 480 21.15 6.07 -10.77
N TYR A 481 21.08 5.15 -9.80
CA TYR A 481 20.38 5.46 -8.57
C TYR A 481 21.08 6.56 -7.80
N CYS A 482 20.33 7.59 -7.48
CA CYS A 482 20.67 8.54 -6.46
C CYS A 482 21.20 7.82 -5.21
N CYS A 483 22.21 8.41 -4.58
CA CYS A 483 22.51 8.16 -3.17
C CYS A 483 23.31 6.88 -2.89
N GLY A 484 24.00 6.34 -3.89
CA GLY A 484 24.93 5.21 -3.72
C GLY A 484 24.28 3.87 -3.42
N ARG A 485 23.02 3.67 -3.81
CA ARG A 485 22.34 2.38 -3.68
C ARG A 485 22.99 1.34 -4.59
N ILE A 486 23.24 0.16 -4.03
CA ILE A 486 23.79 -0.99 -4.76
C ILE A 486 22.65 -1.89 -5.24
N TYR A 487 21.54 -1.93 -4.48
CA TYR A 487 20.37 -2.75 -4.76
C TYR A 487 19.17 -1.88 -5.12
N PRO A 488 18.30 -2.32 -6.03
CA PRO A 488 17.09 -1.60 -6.37
C PRO A 488 16.18 -1.46 -5.13
N SER A 489 15.41 -0.38 -5.07
CA SER A 489 14.41 -0.18 -4.01
C SER A 489 13.37 -1.29 -4.00
N ALA A 490 13.15 -1.85 -5.13
CA ALA A 490 12.26 -2.91 -5.49
C ALA A 490 13.01 -4.23 -5.58
N SER A 491 13.29 -4.87 -4.49
CA SER A 491 13.93 -6.18 -4.50
C SER A 491 13.05 -7.21 -3.82
N THR A 492 13.05 -8.42 -4.35
CA THR A 492 12.25 -9.55 -3.87
C THR A 492 12.56 -9.91 -2.41
N ILE A 493 13.81 -9.70 -1.98
CA ILE A 493 14.29 -9.97 -0.62
C ILE A 493 14.96 -8.75 -0.02
N SER A 494 15.09 -8.77 1.31
CA SER A 494 15.79 -7.71 2.03
C SER A 494 17.28 -7.68 1.70
N TRP A 495 17.85 -6.49 1.54
CA TRP A 495 19.28 -6.21 1.37
C TRP A 495 20.12 -6.32 2.64
N GLN A 496 19.52 -6.71 3.77
CA GLN A 496 20.23 -6.79 5.07
C GLN A 496 21.10 -8.05 5.21
N GLY A 497 20.99 -9.02 4.30
CA GLY A 497 21.71 -10.28 4.38
C GLY A 497 21.34 -11.15 5.58
N GLY A 498 22.24 -12.02 5.99
CA GLY A 498 22.05 -12.94 7.09
C GLY A 498 22.05 -12.26 8.46
N ARG A 499 21.16 -12.73 9.37
CA ARG A 499 21.06 -12.23 10.74
C ARG A 499 21.02 -13.36 11.74
N TRP A 500 21.72 -13.18 12.86
CA TRP A 500 21.72 -14.14 13.95
C TRP A 500 21.12 -13.52 15.20
N TYR A 501 20.42 -14.35 16.00
CA TYR A 501 19.77 -13.89 17.22
C TYR A 501 19.84 -14.92 18.34
N LEU A 502 19.76 -14.41 19.58
CA LEU A 502 19.54 -15.20 20.79
C LEU A 502 18.29 -14.64 21.49
N LYS A 503 17.32 -15.50 21.79
CA LYS A 503 16.08 -15.16 22.47
C LYS A 503 15.97 -15.97 23.75
N ALA A 504 15.55 -15.33 24.84
CA ALA A 504 15.21 -15.99 26.08
C ALA A 504 13.77 -15.60 26.50
N GLU A 505 12.96 -16.58 26.80
CA GLU A 505 11.58 -16.41 27.26
C GLU A 505 11.45 -17.06 28.64
N TYR A 506 10.75 -16.41 29.56
CA TYR A 506 10.46 -16.93 30.88
C TYR A 506 8.96 -16.84 31.16
N LEU A 507 8.37 -17.96 31.62
CA LEU A 507 6.97 -18.06 32.03
C LEU A 507 6.89 -17.94 33.54
N PHE A 508 6.13 -16.96 34.02
CA PHE A 508 5.92 -16.67 35.44
C PHE A 508 4.80 -17.51 36.02
#